data_37653b19c9385e2e16381513dcff10d2
#
_entry.id   37653b19c9385e2e16381513dcff10d2
#
_cell.length_a   1.000
_cell.length_b   1.000
_cell.length_c   1.000
_cell.angle_alpha   90.00
_cell.angle_beta   90.00
_cell.angle_gamma   90.00
#
_symmetry.space_group_name_H-M   'P 1'
#
loop_
_entity.id
_entity.type
_entity.pdbx_description
1 polymer ?
#
loop_
_entity_poly.entity_id
_entity_poly.type
_entity_poly.pdbx_seq_one_letter_code
_entity_poly.pdbx_strand_id
1 'polypeptide(L)'
;SRGLGDVYKRQVAAGAYYNTPGQLLELSVEGYYKKLIDYLDYRSSAQILMNHHLETDVINTEGYAYGVEFQVKKQVGKLNGWMSYTYSRTFLRQNDPRIARPINGGEWYPTEYDKPHDFKLVGNYKFTRRYSMSFNMDYSTGRPTTIPAGQYYDQGLKKMQVYYTDRNSYRVPDYFRMDLSFNIEPSHHLTLLTHSSLSFGIYNLTGRKNVYSVYFVSEEGRIQGYKMSIFGAPIPFVTYNIKF
;
A
#
# COMPACT_ATOMS: atom_id res chain seq x y z
N SER A 1 16.15 28.87 9.40
CA SER A 1 15.13 27.84 9.20
C SER A 1 13.99 28.11 10.18
N ARG A 2 12.85 28.57 9.69
CA ARG A 2 11.63 28.55 10.49
C ARG A 2 11.22 27.09 10.52
N GLY A 3 11.37 26.44 11.69
CA GLY A 3 11.00 25.06 11.86
C GLY A 3 9.53 24.86 11.50
N LEU A 4 9.26 23.98 10.58
CA LEU A 4 7.94 23.36 10.44
C LEU A 4 7.62 22.81 11.83
N GLY A 5 6.48 23.19 12.42
CA GLY A 5 6.14 22.85 13.80
C GLY A 5 6.31 21.36 14.07
N ASP A 6 6.70 21.02 15.28
CA ASP A 6 6.94 19.63 15.66
C ASP A 6 5.63 18.83 15.53
N VAL A 7 5.63 17.80 14.70
CA VAL A 7 4.53 16.84 14.61
C VAL A 7 4.52 15.97 15.86
N TYR A 8 3.50 16.10 16.69
CA TYR A 8 3.36 15.28 17.89
C TYR A 8 2.46 14.07 17.63
N LYS A 9 2.93 12.92 18.09
CA LYS A 9 2.22 11.66 18.01
C LYS A 9 2.05 11.06 19.41
N ARG A 10 0.82 10.80 19.80
CA ARG A 10 0.51 9.99 20.99
C ARG A 10 -0.01 8.64 20.53
N GLN A 11 0.57 7.56 21.02
CA GLN A 11 0.20 6.20 20.64
C GLN A 11 0.00 5.34 21.86
N VAL A 12 -1.05 4.49 21.81
CA VAL A 12 -1.26 3.36 22.71
C VAL A 12 -1.35 2.12 21.84
N ALA A 13 -0.66 1.06 22.22
CA ALA A 13 -0.73 -0.24 21.57
C ALA A 13 -0.76 -1.33 22.62
N ALA A 14 -1.48 -2.40 22.33
CA ALA A 14 -1.52 -3.60 23.13
C ALA A 14 -1.55 -4.83 22.22
N GLY A 15 -0.84 -5.88 22.61
CA GLY A 15 -0.76 -7.10 21.82
C GLY A 15 -0.63 -8.35 22.67
N ALA A 16 -0.97 -9.48 22.07
CA ALA A 16 -0.80 -10.79 22.64
C ALA A 16 -0.05 -11.69 21.65
N TYR A 17 0.84 -12.50 22.20
CA TYR A 17 1.66 -13.45 21.45
C TYR A 17 1.47 -14.83 22.04
N TYR A 18 1.28 -15.82 21.18
CA TYR A 18 1.14 -17.19 21.60
C TYR A 18 1.94 -18.12 20.69
N ASN A 19 2.82 -18.91 21.31
CA ASN A 19 3.56 -19.96 20.63
C ASN A 19 3.02 -21.31 21.06
N THR A 20 2.61 -22.13 20.10
CA THR A 20 2.18 -23.50 20.41
C THR A 20 3.33 -24.35 20.89
N PRO A 21 3.07 -25.41 21.72
CA PRO A 21 4.08 -26.38 22.10
C PRO A 21 4.84 -26.94 20.88
N GLY A 22 6.17 -27.05 20.98
CA GLY A 22 7.01 -27.45 19.85
C GLY A 22 7.22 -26.41 18.78
N GLN A 23 6.85 -25.14 18.99
CA GLN A 23 7.00 -24.02 18.06
C GLN A 23 6.37 -24.27 16.67
N LEU A 24 5.29 -25.05 16.67
CA LEU A 24 4.59 -25.39 15.43
C LEU A 24 3.92 -24.16 14.79
N LEU A 25 3.27 -23.34 15.61
CA LEU A 25 2.61 -22.10 15.20
C LEU A 25 2.98 -20.96 16.13
N GLU A 26 3.27 -19.81 15.56
CA GLU A 26 3.40 -18.53 16.24
C GLU A 26 2.19 -17.68 15.85
N LEU A 27 1.46 -17.20 16.84
CA LEU A 27 0.27 -16.36 16.67
C LEU A 27 0.54 -15.01 17.33
N SER A 28 0.18 -13.94 16.67
CA SER A 28 0.20 -12.61 17.27
C SER A 28 -1.04 -11.82 16.88
N VAL A 29 -1.50 -11.03 17.82
CA VAL A 29 -2.52 -10.01 17.61
C VAL A 29 -2.06 -8.73 18.27
N GLU A 30 -2.13 -7.61 17.56
CA GLU A 30 -1.78 -6.31 18.09
C GLU A 30 -2.82 -5.29 17.67
N GLY A 31 -3.30 -4.48 18.63
CA GLY A 31 -4.19 -3.37 18.40
C GLY A 31 -3.49 -2.06 18.76
N TYR A 32 -3.74 -1.00 17.99
CA TYR A 32 -3.17 0.30 18.27
C TYR A 32 -4.16 1.44 18.02
N TYR A 33 -3.95 2.53 18.72
CA TYR A 33 -4.59 3.82 18.49
C TYR A 33 -3.53 4.92 18.52
N LYS A 34 -3.56 5.81 17.52
CA LYS A 34 -2.62 6.94 17.38
C LYS A 34 -3.42 8.22 17.24
N LYS A 35 -3.06 9.24 18.00
CA LYS A 35 -3.51 10.60 17.79
C LYS A 35 -2.37 11.41 17.15
N LEU A 36 -2.66 12.09 16.05
CA LEU A 36 -1.75 12.94 15.31
C LEU A 36 -2.09 14.39 15.60
N ILE A 37 -1.12 15.17 16.02
CA ILE A 37 -1.28 16.59 16.38
C ILE A 37 -0.29 17.36 15.52
N ASP A 38 -0.74 18.46 14.92
CA ASP A 38 0.06 19.29 14.00
C ASP A 38 0.66 18.48 12.84
N TYR A 39 -0.11 17.51 12.34
CA TYR A 39 0.29 16.73 11.19
C TYR A 39 0.25 17.59 9.92
N LEU A 40 1.32 17.55 9.13
CA LEU A 40 1.45 18.37 7.94
C LEU A 40 0.77 17.72 6.74
N ASP A 41 -0.10 18.46 6.08
CA ASP A 41 -0.71 18.07 4.81
C ASP A 41 -0.62 19.24 3.81
N TYR A 42 -0.90 19.01 2.55
CA TYR A 42 -0.84 20.03 1.51
C TYR A 42 -2.20 20.66 1.26
N ARG A 43 -2.21 21.93 0.86
CA ARG A 43 -3.42 22.59 0.38
C ARG A 43 -4.00 21.87 -0.84
N SER A 44 -5.30 21.99 -1.06
CA SER A 44 -5.98 21.34 -2.20
C SER A 44 -5.49 21.78 -3.58
N SER A 45 -4.79 22.91 -3.70
CA SER A 45 -4.21 23.45 -4.92
C SER A 45 -2.69 23.43 -4.95
N ALA A 46 -2.03 22.72 -4.03
CA ALA A 46 -0.58 22.67 -3.94
C ALA A 46 0.02 22.02 -5.21
N GLN A 47 0.97 22.73 -5.82
CA GLN A 47 1.80 22.18 -6.88
C GLN A 47 3.02 21.50 -6.23
N ILE A 48 3.05 20.17 -6.22
CA ILE A 48 4.12 19.41 -5.57
C ILE A 48 5.37 19.31 -6.44
N LEU A 49 5.20 19.27 -7.76
CA LEU A 49 6.31 19.13 -8.71
C LEU A 49 6.91 20.50 -9.05
N MET A 50 8.24 20.63 -8.91
CA MET A 50 9.02 21.84 -9.23
C MET A 50 8.61 23.11 -8.47
N ASN A 51 8.02 22.96 -7.30
CA ASN A 51 7.67 24.09 -6.45
C ASN A 51 8.82 24.43 -5.49
N HIS A 52 9.46 25.56 -5.69
CA HIS A 52 10.55 26.06 -4.83
C HIS A 52 10.06 26.62 -3.47
N HIS A 53 8.75 26.74 -3.29
CA HIS A 53 8.11 27.29 -2.09
C HIS A 53 7.08 26.33 -1.52
N LEU A 54 7.42 25.03 -1.50
CA LEU A 54 6.51 23.97 -1.03
C LEU A 54 6.05 24.19 0.42
N GLU A 55 6.87 24.84 1.22
CA GLU A 55 6.58 25.21 2.61
C GLU A 55 5.39 26.18 2.76
N THR A 56 5.04 26.92 1.72
CA THR A 56 3.87 27.83 1.74
C THR A 56 2.56 27.10 1.49
N ASP A 57 2.63 25.91 0.94
CA ASP A 57 1.48 25.07 0.59
C ASP A 57 1.20 23.98 1.65
N VAL A 58 1.99 23.98 2.72
CA VAL A 58 1.79 23.07 3.85
C VAL A 58 0.81 23.68 4.84
N ILE A 59 -0.09 22.86 5.35
CA ILE A 59 -1.09 23.19 6.34
C ILE A 59 -1.02 22.23 7.52
N ASN A 60 -1.34 22.72 8.70
CA ASN A 60 -1.47 21.89 9.88
C ASN A 60 -2.83 21.20 9.92
N THR A 61 -2.83 19.93 10.23
CA THR A 61 -4.01 19.10 10.40
C THR A 61 -3.92 18.34 11.72
N GLU A 62 -5.03 17.92 12.23
CA GLU A 62 -5.11 16.93 13.29
C GLU A 62 -5.58 15.60 12.70
N GLY A 63 -5.21 14.50 13.33
CA GLY A 63 -5.56 13.19 12.83
C GLY A 63 -5.64 12.10 13.89
N TYR A 64 -6.17 10.99 13.48
CA TYR A 64 -6.11 9.75 14.25
C TYR A 64 -5.97 8.55 13.33
N ALA A 65 -5.32 7.52 13.86
CA ALA A 65 -5.19 6.23 13.20
C ALA A 65 -5.45 5.12 14.21
N TYR A 66 -6.10 4.07 13.77
CA TYR A 66 -6.31 2.86 14.56
C TYR A 66 -6.27 1.63 13.69
N GLY A 67 -5.94 0.50 14.30
CA GLY A 67 -5.89 -0.74 13.57
C GLY A 67 -5.70 -1.94 14.48
N VAL A 68 -5.92 -3.11 13.88
CA VAL A 68 -5.66 -4.42 14.47
C VAL A 68 -4.90 -5.25 13.46
N GLU A 69 -3.82 -5.87 13.91
CA GLU A 69 -2.96 -6.73 13.10
C GLU A 69 -3.01 -8.15 13.65
N PHE A 70 -3.23 -9.12 12.76
CA PHE A 70 -3.17 -10.55 13.06
C PHE A 70 -2.04 -11.16 12.24
N GLN A 71 -1.22 -11.97 12.88
CA GLN A 71 -0.19 -12.74 12.19
C GLN A 71 -0.22 -14.19 12.68
N VAL A 72 -0.10 -15.10 11.72
CA VAL A 72 0.09 -16.53 11.94
C VAL A 72 1.33 -16.96 11.19
N LYS A 73 2.28 -17.60 11.86
CA LYS A 73 3.50 -18.11 11.25
C LYS A 73 3.69 -19.58 11.61
N LYS A 74 3.99 -20.38 10.60
CA LYS A 74 4.29 -21.79 10.71
C LYS A 74 5.67 -22.06 10.16
N GLN A 75 6.61 -22.51 10.99
CA GLN A 75 8.00 -22.70 10.59
C GLN A 75 8.35 -24.17 10.32
N VAL A 76 7.62 -25.10 10.92
CA VAL A 76 7.97 -26.51 10.95
C VAL A 76 7.07 -27.34 10.05
N GLY A 77 7.65 -28.39 9.45
CA GLY A 77 6.95 -29.37 8.64
C GLY A 77 7.06 -29.12 7.12
N LYS A 78 6.34 -29.94 6.34
CA LYS A 78 6.34 -29.84 4.87
C LYS A 78 5.70 -28.54 4.38
N LEU A 79 4.68 -28.06 5.08
CA LEU A 79 4.07 -26.76 4.85
C LEU A 79 4.59 -25.79 5.89
N ASN A 80 5.24 -24.71 5.42
CA ASN A 80 5.69 -23.59 6.23
C ASN A 80 5.33 -22.27 5.53
N GLY A 81 5.30 -21.19 6.28
CA GLY A 81 4.93 -19.89 5.76
C GLY A 81 4.31 -19.01 6.83
N TRP A 82 3.71 -17.92 6.39
CA TRP A 82 3.03 -16.98 7.27
C TRP A 82 1.86 -16.32 6.56
N MET A 83 0.93 -15.85 7.36
CA MET A 83 -0.23 -15.07 6.96
C MET A 83 -0.31 -13.84 7.86
N SER A 84 -0.55 -12.70 7.29
CA SER A 84 -0.88 -11.48 8.05
C SER A 84 -2.16 -10.86 7.51
N TYR A 85 -2.93 -10.31 8.42
CA TYR A 85 -4.09 -9.50 8.10
C TYR A 85 -4.10 -8.27 8.99
N THR A 86 -4.22 -7.12 8.35
CA THR A 86 -4.30 -5.82 9.02
C THR A 86 -5.60 -5.15 8.65
N TYR A 87 -6.35 -4.75 9.66
CA TYR A 87 -7.40 -3.75 9.50
C TYR A 87 -6.90 -2.43 10.07
N SER A 88 -6.86 -1.36 9.26
CA SER A 88 -6.39 -0.07 9.72
C SER A 88 -7.14 1.08 9.07
N ARG A 89 -7.34 2.16 9.81
CA ARG A 89 -7.94 3.39 9.32
C ARG A 89 -7.11 4.59 9.77
N THR A 90 -6.99 5.57 8.90
CA THR A 90 -6.28 6.82 9.18
C THR A 90 -7.04 7.99 8.61
N PHE A 91 -7.37 8.95 9.47
CA PHE A 91 -8.14 10.14 9.12
C PHE A 91 -7.41 11.40 9.52
N LEU A 92 -7.60 12.44 8.73
CA LEU A 92 -7.14 13.80 8.98
C LEU A 92 -8.31 14.76 8.96
N ARG A 93 -8.14 15.87 9.63
CA ARG A 93 -9.07 17.02 9.61
C ARG A 93 -8.26 18.31 9.69
N GLN A 94 -8.59 19.25 8.86
CA GLN A 94 -8.07 20.59 8.99
C GLN A 94 -8.93 21.38 9.98
N ASN A 95 -8.32 21.85 11.05
CA ASN A 95 -8.98 22.59 12.11
C ASN A 95 -8.21 23.90 12.42
N ASP A 96 -7.85 24.66 11.37
CA ASP A 96 -7.21 25.94 11.52
C ASP A 96 -8.23 27.07 11.31
N PRO A 97 -8.60 27.83 12.37
CA PRO A 97 -9.61 28.89 12.28
C PRO A 97 -9.18 30.06 11.39
N ARG A 98 -7.90 30.16 11.03
CA ARG A 98 -7.37 31.21 10.14
C ARG A 98 -7.67 30.95 8.67
N ILE A 99 -8.11 29.73 8.32
CA ILE A 99 -8.37 29.34 6.96
C ILE A 99 -9.87 29.43 6.69
N ALA A 100 -10.24 30.37 5.83
CA ALA A 100 -11.64 30.64 5.51
C ALA A 100 -12.36 29.47 4.80
N ARG A 101 -11.61 28.62 4.09
CA ARG A 101 -12.12 27.43 3.40
C ARG A 101 -11.28 26.22 3.76
N PRO A 102 -11.61 25.53 4.86
CA PRO A 102 -10.90 24.34 5.25
C PRO A 102 -11.14 23.19 4.24
N ILE A 103 -10.20 22.24 4.20
CA ILE A 103 -10.33 21.03 3.40
C ILE A 103 -11.62 20.31 3.81
N ASN A 104 -12.42 19.91 2.82
CA ASN A 104 -13.71 19.22 3.01
C ASN A 104 -14.64 19.91 4.02
N GLY A 105 -14.63 21.25 4.06
CA GLY A 105 -15.44 22.01 5.02
C GLY A 105 -15.05 21.81 6.48
N GLY A 106 -13.89 21.25 6.78
CA GLY A 106 -13.44 20.90 8.13
C GLY A 106 -13.89 19.53 8.61
N GLU A 107 -14.46 18.71 7.73
CA GLU A 107 -14.83 17.34 8.03
C GLU A 107 -13.62 16.39 7.99
N TRP A 108 -13.77 15.23 8.65
CA TRP A 108 -12.76 14.18 8.63
C TRP A 108 -12.66 13.52 7.25
N TYR A 109 -11.45 13.37 6.73
CA TYR A 109 -11.19 12.67 5.48
C TYR A 109 -10.09 11.61 5.63
N PRO A 110 -10.15 10.49 4.90
CA PRO A 110 -9.10 9.48 4.94
C PRO A 110 -7.80 10.00 4.32
N THR A 111 -6.66 9.57 4.85
CA THR A 111 -5.35 9.87 4.24
C THR A 111 -5.16 9.11 2.93
N GLU A 112 -4.20 9.53 2.11
CA GLU A 112 -3.87 8.84 0.84
C GLU A 112 -3.40 7.38 1.04
N TYR A 113 -2.94 7.02 2.23
CA TYR A 113 -2.50 5.66 2.58
C TYR A 113 -3.51 4.89 3.41
N ASP A 114 -4.70 5.41 3.61
CA ASP A 114 -5.77 4.69 4.30
C ASP A 114 -6.22 3.48 3.48
N LYS A 115 -5.74 2.31 3.87
CA LYS A 115 -6.10 1.01 3.30
C LYS A 115 -6.76 0.17 4.38
N PRO A 116 -8.10 0.13 4.44
CA PRO A 116 -8.83 -0.59 5.48
C PRO A 116 -8.42 -2.04 5.66
N HIS A 117 -8.14 -2.74 4.57
CA HIS A 117 -7.78 -4.15 4.60
C HIS A 117 -6.47 -4.37 3.88
N ASP A 118 -5.53 -5.05 4.52
CA ASP A 118 -4.27 -5.55 3.94
C ASP A 118 -4.11 -7.01 4.37
N PHE A 119 -4.03 -7.90 3.39
CA PHE A 119 -3.88 -9.33 3.62
C PHE A 119 -2.71 -9.86 2.81
N LYS A 120 -1.82 -10.60 3.48
CA LYS A 120 -0.66 -11.24 2.86
C LYS A 120 -0.56 -12.69 3.31
N LEU A 121 -0.28 -13.55 2.35
CA LEU A 121 -0.07 -14.97 2.57
C LEU A 121 1.16 -15.42 1.81
N VAL A 122 2.10 -16.00 2.52
CA VAL A 122 3.30 -16.64 1.96
C VAL A 122 3.31 -18.09 2.42
N GLY A 123 3.31 -19.01 1.49
CA GLY A 123 3.35 -20.44 1.77
C GLY A 123 4.43 -21.15 0.96
N ASN A 124 5.12 -22.08 1.60
CA ASN A 124 6.05 -23.00 0.94
C ASN A 124 5.66 -24.42 1.28
N TYR A 125 5.51 -25.24 0.28
CA TYR A 125 5.21 -26.66 0.45
C TYR A 125 6.35 -27.52 -0.11
N LYS A 126 6.96 -28.34 0.76
CA LYS A 126 8.01 -29.30 0.38
C LYS A 126 7.41 -30.64 0.03
N PHE A 127 7.31 -30.94 -1.25
CA PHE A 127 6.88 -32.28 -1.71
C PHE A 127 7.90 -33.36 -1.30
N THR A 128 9.16 -33.06 -1.54
CA THR A 128 10.30 -33.88 -1.20
C THR A 128 11.46 -33.01 -0.69
N ARG A 129 12.62 -33.60 -0.43
CA ARG A 129 13.84 -32.83 -0.10
C ARG A 129 14.34 -31.97 -1.28
N ARG A 130 13.92 -32.26 -2.51
CA ARG A 130 14.39 -31.62 -3.74
C ARG A 130 13.35 -30.73 -4.43
N TYR A 131 12.08 -31.00 -4.21
CA TYR A 131 11.00 -30.31 -4.90
C TYR A 131 10.16 -29.55 -3.89
N SER A 132 10.01 -28.28 -4.11
CA SER A 132 9.14 -27.43 -3.33
C SER A 132 8.36 -26.46 -4.22
N MET A 133 7.25 -25.98 -3.70
CA MET A 133 6.40 -24.98 -4.31
C MET A 133 6.29 -23.80 -3.36
N SER A 134 6.38 -22.59 -3.89
CA SER A 134 6.15 -21.36 -3.14
C SER A 134 4.93 -20.64 -3.72
N PHE A 135 4.10 -20.15 -2.83
CA PHE A 135 2.89 -19.43 -3.17
C PHE A 135 2.86 -18.12 -2.37
N ASN A 136 2.60 -17.01 -3.07
CA ASN A 136 2.42 -15.70 -2.45
C ASN A 136 1.08 -15.12 -2.89
N MET A 137 0.36 -14.51 -1.96
CA MET A 137 -0.87 -13.77 -2.22
C MET A 137 -0.84 -12.45 -1.46
N ASP A 138 -1.18 -11.38 -2.15
CA ASP A 138 -1.23 -10.04 -1.61
C ASP A 138 -2.55 -9.37 -2.04
N TYR A 139 -3.32 -8.92 -1.06
CA TYR A 139 -4.55 -8.17 -1.26
C TYR A 139 -4.52 -6.91 -0.41
N SER A 140 -4.85 -5.77 -0.99
CA SER A 140 -5.10 -4.56 -0.21
C SER A 140 -6.23 -3.73 -0.81
N THR A 141 -7.00 -3.09 0.08
CA THR A 141 -8.00 -2.11 -0.33
C THR A 141 -7.33 -0.97 -1.09
N GLY A 142 -8.00 -0.46 -2.12
CA GLY A 142 -7.53 0.67 -2.90
C GLY A 142 -7.32 1.92 -2.05
N ARG A 143 -6.24 2.66 -2.33
CA ARG A 143 -5.97 3.92 -1.64
C ARG A 143 -6.98 5.00 -2.00
N PRO A 144 -7.29 5.93 -1.09
CA PRO A 144 -8.09 7.10 -1.38
C PRO A 144 -7.45 8.00 -2.43
N THR A 145 -8.27 8.67 -3.19
CA THR A 145 -7.85 9.64 -4.20
C THR A 145 -8.91 10.71 -4.38
N THR A 146 -8.47 11.88 -4.82
CA THR A 146 -9.34 13.00 -5.19
C THR A 146 -9.55 12.98 -6.69
N ILE A 147 -10.79 13.07 -7.13
CA ILE A 147 -11.12 13.10 -8.56
C ILE A 147 -11.63 14.48 -8.98
N PRO A 148 -11.40 14.91 -10.23
CA PRO A 148 -12.01 16.11 -10.75
C PRO A 148 -13.52 15.94 -10.85
N ALA A 149 -14.26 16.93 -10.36
CA ALA A 149 -15.73 16.99 -10.44
C ALA A 149 -16.21 17.68 -11.71
N GLY A 150 -15.35 18.55 -12.29
CA GLY A 150 -15.68 19.26 -13.49
C GLY A 150 -14.63 20.33 -13.82
N GLN A 151 -14.94 21.15 -14.81
CA GLN A 151 -14.10 22.28 -15.18
C GLN A 151 -14.97 23.50 -15.48
N TYR A 152 -14.39 24.66 -15.27
CA TYR A 152 -14.99 25.95 -15.56
C TYR A 152 -13.98 26.88 -16.25
N TYR A 153 -14.47 27.83 -17.02
CA TYR A 153 -13.62 28.83 -17.61
C TYR A 153 -13.42 29.99 -16.63
N ASP A 154 -12.18 30.20 -16.21
CA ASP A 154 -11.81 31.34 -15.37
C ASP A 154 -11.56 32.57 -16.24
N GLN A 155 -12.46 33.55 -16.16
CA GLN A 155 -12.37 34.78 -16.95
C GLN A 155 -11.16 35.65 -16.56
N GLY A 156 -10.74 35.60 -15.28
CA GLY A 156 -9.57 36.36 -14.81
C GLY A 156 -8.26 35.82 -15.33
N LEU A 157 -8.10 34.52 -15.34
CA LEU A 157 -6.92 33.80 -15.83
C LEU A 157 -7.00 33.46 -17.32
N LYS A 158 -8.16 33.69 -17.94
CA LYS A 158 -8.44 33.36 -19.36
C LYS A 158 -8.11 31.90 -19.71
N LYS A 159 -8.36 30.97 -18.79
CA LYS A 159 -8.09 29.55 -19.02
C LYS A 159 -9.12 28.67 -18.36
N MET A 160 -9.19 27.40 -18.83
CA MET A 160 -9.98 26.36 -18.17
C MET A 160 -9.32 25.96 -16.84
N GLN A 161 -10.11 25.93 -15.80
CA GLN A 161 -9.72 25.46 -14.46
C GLN A 161 -10.51 24.20 -14.12
N VAL A 162 -9.84 23.26 -13.47
CA VAL A 162 -10.45 22.03 -12.96
C VAL A 162 -10.83 22.25 -11.50
N TYR A 163 -12.04 21.91 -11.12
CA TYR A 163 -12.42 21.82 -9.73
C TYR A 163 -12.58 20.35 -9.32
N TYR A 164 -12.22 20.06 -8.10
CA TYR A 164 -12.12 18.70 -7.59
C TYR A 164 -13.26 18.42 -6.60
N THR A 165 -13.60 17.12 -6.46
CA THR A 165 -14.45 16.63 -5.37
C THR A 165 -13.77 16.87 -4.02
N ASP A 166 -14.46 16.53 -2.95
CA ASP A 166 -13.86 16.47 -1.62
C ASP A 166 -12.60 15.61 -1.63
N ARG A 167 -11.61 16.03 -0.84
CA ARG A 167 -10.31 15.36 -0.78
C ARG A 167 -10.49 13.91 -0.37
N ASN A 168 -9.86 13.00 -1.13
CA ASN A 168 -9.82 11.57 -0.85
C ASN A 168 -11.21 10.93 -0.72
N SER A 169 -12.22 11.49 -1.40
CA SER A 169 -13.60 10.99 -1.38
C SER A 169 -13.81 9.74 -2.24
N TYR A 170 -12.86 9.41 -3.10
CA TYR A 170 -12.91 8.24 -3.98
C TYR A 170 -11.79 7.27 -3.65
N ARG A 171 -11.88 6.01 -4.14
CA ARG A 171 -10.82 5.00 -3.99
C ARG A 171 -10.44 4.42 -5.33
N VAL A 172 -9.15 4.22 -5.55
CA VAL A 172 -8.66 3.37 -6.66
C VAL A 172 -9.12 1.93 -6.43
N PRO A 173 -9.26 1.12 -7.51
CA PRO A 173 -9.58 -0.30 -7.36
C PRO A 173 -8.60 -1.04 -6.45
N ASP A 174 -9.12 -2.03 -5.72
CA ASP A 174 -8.33 -2.86 -4.84
C ASP A 174 -7.20 -3.58 -5.56
N TYR A 175 -6.09 -3.72 -4.88
CA TYR A 175 -4.93 -4.47 -5.33
C TYR A 175 -5.10 -5.96 -5.01
N PHE A 176 -4.79 -6.82 -5.97
CA PHE A 176 -4.72 -8.26 -5.75
C PHE A 176 -3.65 -8.90 -6.65
N ARG A 177 -2.75 -9.67 -6.07
CA ARG A 177 -1.72 -10.39 -6.77
C ARG A 177 -1.51 -11.78 -6.19
N MET A 178 -1.31 -12.75 -7.06
CA MET A 178 -0.90 -14.10 -6.73
C MET A 178 0.34 -14.47 -7.53
N ASP A 179 1.32 -15.05 -6.87
CA ASP A 179 2.54 -15.57 -7.49
C ASP A 179 2.70 -17.05 -7.12
N LEU A 180 3.14 -17.85 -8.08
CA LEU A 180 3.39 -19.27 -7.88
C LEU A 180 4.76 -19.62 -8.45
N SER A 181 5.56 -20.37 -7.70
CA SER A 181 6.84 -20.86 -8.17
C SER A 181 7.12 -22.28 -7.71
N PHE A 182 7.88 -23.02 -8.54
CA PHE A 182 8.41 -24.33 -8.24
C PHE A 182 9.92 -24.24 -8.14
N ASN A 183 10.50 -24.89 -7.12
CA ASN A 183 11.92 -24.91 -6.87
C ASN A 183 12.42 -26.36 -6.92
N ILE A 184 13.52 -26.55 -7.61
CA ILE A 184 14.19 -27.83 -7.78
C ILE A 184 15.62 -27.68 -7.25
N GLU A 185 15.96 -28.49 -6.24
CA GLU A 185 17.33 -28.61 -5.71
C GLU A 185 17.93 -29.93 -6.19
N PRO A 186 18.89 -29.92 -7.12
CA PRO A 186 19.53 -31.14 -7.60
C PRO A 186 20.27 -31.87 -6.49
N SER A 187 20.49 -33.18 -6.71
CA SER A 187 21.22 -34.02 -5.77
C SER A 187 22.72 -33.73 -5.80
N HIS A 188 23.33 -33.65 -4.61
CA HIS A 188 24.79 -33.47 -4.43
C HIS A 188 25.66 -34.53 -5.13
N HIS A 189 25.09 -35.61 -5.66
CA HIS A 189 25.84 -36.66 -6.33
C HIS A 189 26.37 -36.30 -7.75
N LEU A 190 25.85 -35.22 -8.35
CA LEU A 190 26.25 -34.86 -9.72
C LEU A 190 27.37 -33.81 -9.80
N THR A 191 27.65 -33.09 -8.73
CA THR A 191 28.71 -32.07 -8.70
C THR A 191 29.33 -31.98 -7.31
N LEU A 192 30.56 -32.43 -7.18
CA LEU A 192 31.33 -32.42 -5.94
C LEU A 192 31.63 -31.01 -5.40
N LEU A 193 31.39 -29.95 -6.17
CA LEU A 193 31.89 -28.60 -5.88
C LEU A 193 30.85 -27.46 -6.01
N THR A 194 29.63 -27.73 -6.48
CA THR A 194 28.67 -26.65 -6.69
C THR A 194 27.28 -27.03 -6.21
N HIS A 195 26.67 -26.12 -5.43
CA HIS A 195 25.25 -26.20 -5.09
C HIS A 195 24.46 -25.38 -6.12
N SER A 196 23.62 -26.04 -6.91
CA SER A 196 22.75 -25.36 -7.86
C SER A 196 21.28 -25.52 -7.48
N SER A 197 20.46 -24.52 -7.80
CA SER A 197 19.03 -24.62 -7.70
C SER A 197 18.35 -23.96 -8.90
N LEU A 198 17.26 -24.55 -9.35
CA LEU A 198 16.42 -24.03 -10.41
C LEU A 198 15.07 -23.64 -9.85
N SER A 199 14.66 -22.41 -10.10
CA SER A 199 13.33 -21.92 -9.75
C SER A 199 12.63 -21.43 -11.01
N PHE A 200 11.38 -21.79 -11.18
CA PHE A 200 10.54 -21.27 -12.27
C PHE A 200 9.13 -21.03 -11.75
N GLY A 201 8.46 -20.07 -12.34
CA GLY A 201 7.12 -19.71 -11.85
C GLY A 201 6.49 -18.61 -12.67
N ILE A 202 5.42 -18.06 -12.11
CA ILE A 202 4.62 -17.00 -12.72
C ILE A 202 4.34 -15.96 -11.66
N TYR A 203 4.73 -14.70 -11.92
CA TYR A 203 4.25 -13.55 -11.19
C TYR A 203 2.91 -13.11 -11.75
N ASN A 204 2.04 -12.60 -10.86
CA ASN A 204 0.70 -12.15 -11.19
C ASN A 204 -0.11 -13.23 -11.96
N LEU A 205 -0.20 -14.42 -11.37
CA LEU A 205 -0.85 -15.60 -11.96
C LEU A 205 -2.26 -15.32 -12.49
N THR A 206 -2.99 -14.43 -11.83
CA THR A 206 -4.36 -14.03 -12.20
C THR A 206 -4.42 -13.06 -13.39
N GLY A 207 -3.29 -12.50 -13.81
CA GLY A 207 -3.23 -11.49 -14.88
C GLY A 207 -3.99 -10.20 -14.55
N ARG A 208 -4.29 -9.93 -13.27
CA ARG A 208 -5.04 -8.75 -12.87
C ARG A 208 -4.25 -7.47 -13.14
N LYS A 209 -4.89 -6.52 -13.80
CA LYS A 209 -4.38 -5.16 -14.02
C LYS A 209 -4.53 -4.36 -12.73
N ASN A 210 -3.53 -4.43 -11.85
CA ASN A 210 -3.52 -3.66 -10.62
C ASN A 210 -3.28 -2.19 -10.91
N VAL A 211 -4.22 -1.34 -10.51
CA VAL A 211 -4.14 0.10 -10.75
C VAL A 211 -3.16 0.73 -9.75
N TYR A 212 -2.06 1.24 -10.27
CA TYR A 212 -1.07 1.99 -9.49
C TYR A 212 -1.50 3.43 -9.25
N SER A 213 -2.01 4.08 -10.30
CA SER A 213 -2.43 5.48 -10.26
C SER A 213 -3.61 5.72 -11.20
N VAL A 214 -4.40 6.74 -10.87
CA VAL A 214 -5.42 7.29 -11.75
C VAL A 214 -5.01 8.73 -12.03
N TYR A 215 -4.99 9.12 -13.29
CA TYR A 215 -4.74 10.50 -13.70
C TYR A 215 -5.83 10.96 -14.65
N PHE A 216 -6.00 12.26 -14.73
CA PHE A 216 -7.08 12.87 -15.50
C PHE A 216 -6.48 13.86 -16.50
N VAL A 217 -6.98 13.79 -17.72
CA VAL A 217 -6.58 14.67 -18.83
C VAL A 217 -7.81 15.40 -19.33
N SER A 218 -7.65 16.68 -19.65
CA SER A 218 -8.70 17.45 -20.33
C SER A 218 -8.47 17.36 -21.83
N GLU A 219 -9.32 16.60 -22.51
CA GLU A 219 -9.31 16.47 -23.96
C GLU A 219 -10.61 17.01 -24.53
N GLU A 220 -10.53 17.89 -25.52
CA GLU A 220 -11.70 18.48 -26.20
C GLU A 220 -12.79 19.03 -25.26
N GLY A 221 -12.38 19.63 -24.14
CA GLY A 221 -13.31 20.17 -23.14
C GLY A 221 -14.00 19.14 -22.25
N ARG A 222 -13.55 17.87 -22.29
CA ARG A 222 -14.04 16.80 -21.43
C ARG A 222 -12.90 16.27 -20.55
N ILE A 223 -13.22 15.93 -19.30
CA ILE A 223 -12.26 15.28 -18.41
C ILE A 223 -12.35 13.78 -18.65
N GLN A 224 -11.24 13.17 -19.05
CA GLN A 224 -11.07 11.74 -19.20
C GLN A 224 -10.15 11.20 -18.10
N GLY A 225 -10.58 10.11 -17.43
CA GLY A 225 -9.79 9.44 -16.40
C GLY A 225 -9.10 8.19 -16.94
N TYR A 226 -7.80 8.12 -16.74
CA TYR A 226 -6.97 6.98 -17.14
C TYR A 226 -6.45 6.24 -15.94
N LYS A 227 -6.52 4.89 -15.99
CA LYS A 227 -5.94 4.01 -14.98
C LYS A 227 -4.59 3.52 -15.45
N MET A 228 -3.55 3.83 -14.72
CA MET A 228 -2.21 3.32 -14.97
C MET A 228 -1.98 2.06 -14.16
N SER A 229 -1.66 0.95 -14.82
CA SER A 229 -1.27 -0.30 -14.16
C SER A 229 0.13 -0.70 -14.58
N ILE A 230 0.90 -1.23 -13.62
CA ILE A 230 2.21 -1.80 -13.84
C ILE A 230 2.04 -3.32 -13.83
N PHE A 231 2.54 -4.02 -14.85
CA PHE A 231 2.45 -5.48 -14.96
C PHE A 231 1.03 -6.03 -14.91
N GLY A 232 0.22 -5.66 -15.90
CA GLY A 232 -1.17 -6.12 -16.05
C GLY A 232 -1.34 -7.51 -16.68
N ALA A 233 -0.29 -8.35 -16.74
CA ALA A 233 -0.30 -9.68 -17.32
C ALA A 233 0.49 -10.66 -16.43
N PRO A 234 0.26 -11.98 -16.57
CA PRO A 234 1.13 -12.99 -15.99
C PRO A 234 2.55 -12.89 -16.56
N ILE A 235 3.58 -12.95 -15.71
CA ILE A 235 4.98 -12.86 -16.10
C ILE A 235 5.67 -14.16 -15.72
N PRO A 236 5.98 -15.04 -16.66
CA PRO A 236 6.78 -16.22 -16.38
C PRO A 236 8.23 -15.83 -16.08
N PHE A 237 8.85 -16.55 -15.16
CA PHE A 237 10.27 -16.39 -14.85
C PHE A 237 10.98 -17.71 -14.64
N VAL A 238 12.28 -17.73 -14.90
CA VAL A 238 13.18 -18.83 -14.60
C VAL A 238 14.43 -18.25 -13.95
N THR A 239 14.85 -18.83 -12.84
CA THR A 239 16.06 -18.43 -12.13
C THR A 239 16.92 -19.66 -11.86
N TYR A 240 18.18 -19.59 -12.25
CA TYR A 240 19.18 -20.61 -11.95
C TYR A 240 20.25 -20.02 -11.03
N ASN A 241 20.41 -20.62 -9.83
CA ASN A 241 21.40 -20.18 -8.85
C ASN A 241 22.51 -21.22 -8.76
N ILE A 242 23.74 -20.75 -8.81
CA ILE A 242 24.97 -21.56 -8.62
C ILE A 242 25.69 -20.97 -7.42
N LYS A 243 26.03 -21.82 -6.44
CA LYS A 243 26.92 -21.47 -5.33
C LYS A 243 28.21 -22.23 -5.51
N PHE A 244 29.30 -21.53 -5.62
CA PHE A 244 30.68 -22.05 -5.69
C PHE A 244 31.21 -22.30 -4.29
#